data_1f99989cbc80633ae900047acb8a3992
#
_entry.id   1f99989cbc80633ae900047acb8a3992
#
_cell.length_a   1.000
_cell.length_b   1.000
_cell.length_c   1.000
_cell.angle_alpha   90.00
_cell.angle_beta   90.00
_cell.angle_gamma   90.00
#
_symmetry.space_group_name_H-M   'P 1'
#
loop_
_entity.id
_entity.type
_entity.pdbx_description
1 polymer ?
#
loop_
_entity_poly.entity_id
_entity_poly.type
_entity_poly.pdbx_seq_one_letter_code
_entity_poly.pdbx_strand_id
1 'polypeptide(L)'
;MALTLIKEDGTGRTDANSYATVAEADSYFEAHLYASAWTAATATTKASALVMATRLVDSQYQFNGYRAHDTQALQWPRERCPDPDRNLVTSTPLSPVLTNFVPSNLVPKPVAAAVCEMARELLLADRTSAPPGEGVSSTQTSQATHDATGGSSSMTSISYSKEDTRPIMSRVAQAMLAKYGALIQGGSGSVRLVRV
;
A
#
# COMPACT_ATOMS: atom_id res chain seq x y z
N MET A 1 -0.24 26.29 7.68
CA MET A 1 -1.28 25.55 8.44
C MET A 1 -0.65 24.24 8.93
N ALA A 2 -0.89 23.88 10.18
CA ALA A 2 -0.46 22.56 10.68
C ALA A 2 -1.43 21.49 10.17
N LEU A 3 -0.90 20.33 9.79
CA LEU A 3 -1.71 19.16 9.42
C LEU A 3 -2.46 18.65 10.65
N THR A 4 -3.79 18.53 10.56
CA THR A 4 -4.60 17.85 11.57
C THR A 4 -4.88 16.43 11.07
N LEU A 5 -4.37 15.42 11.78
CA LEU A 5 -4.68 14.01 11.51
C LEU A 5 -6.03 13.68 12.17
N ILE A 6 -6.98 13.21 11.38
CA ILE A 6 -8.32 12.81 11.81
C ILE A 6 -8.52 11.35 11.44
N LYS A 7 -8.59 10.51 12.47
CA LYS A 7 -8.77 9.07 12.28
C LYS A 7 -10.22 8.73 11.95
N GLU A 8 -10.40 7.76 11.03
CA GLU A 8 -11.67 7.06 10.84
C GLU A 8 -11.90 6.08 12.00
N ASP A 9 -12.94 6.29 12.75
CA ASP A 9 -13.29 5.51 13.94
C ASP A 9 -14.33 4.40 13.68
N GLY A 10 -14.76 4.27 12.43
CA GLY A 10 -15.77 3.30 12.01
C GLY A 10 -17.15 3.93 11.80
N THR A 11 -17.30 5.22 12.04
CA THR A 11 -18.60 5.91 11.87
C THR A 11 -18.81 6.48 10.47
N GLY A 12 -17.83 6.34 9.57
CA GLY A 12 -17.92 6.89 8.21
C GLY A 12 -17.76 8.41 8.21
N ARG A 13 -16.74 8.93 8.90
CA ARG A 13 -16.49 10.36 9.02
C ARG A 13 -16.29 11.04 7.67
N THR A 14 -16.84 12.23 7.52
CA THR A 14 -16.69 13.05 6.30
C THR A 14 -15.36 13.80 6.24
N ASP A 15 -14.65 13.89 7.37
CA ASP A 15 -13.41 14.64 7.54
C ASP A 15 -12.20 13.75 7.86
N ALA A 16 -12.37 12.43 7.94
CA ALA A 16 -11.28 11.50 8.20
C ALA A 16 -10.22 11.55 7.08
N ASN A 17 -8.96 11.44 7.48
CA ASN A 17 -7.83 11.43 6.55
C ASN A 17 -6.79 10.34 6.86
N SER A 18 -7.04 9.51 7.87
CA SER A 18 -6.18 8.40 8.23
C SER A 18 -6.97 7.25 8.89
N TYR A 19 -6.46 6.02 8.76
CA TYR A 19 -6.98 4.84 9.47
C TYR A 19 -6.30 4.59 10.82
N ALA A 20 -5.19 5.28 11.11
CA ALA A 20 -4.48 5.15 12.37
C ALA A 20 -4.06 6.52 12.91
N THR A 21 -4.00 6.65 14.22
CA THR A 21 -3.37 7.79 14.89
C THR A 21 -1.85 7.58 15.00
N VAL A 22 -1.11 8.65 15.28
CA VAL A 22 0.34 8.55 15.53
C VAL A 22 0.62 7.65 16.74
N ALA A 23 -0.19 7.75 17.81
CA ALA A 23 -0.03 6.92 19.01
C ALA A 23 -0.26 5.42 18.74
N GLU A 24 -1.27 5.08 17.93
CA GLU A 24 -1.51 3.69 17.53
C GLU A 24 -0.37 3.14 16.66
N ALA A 25 0.15 3.96 15.75
CA ALA A 25 1.30 3.58 14.94
C ALA A 25 2.58 3.47 15.78
N ASP A 26 2.80 4.35 16.77
CA ASP A 26 3.90 4.22 17.72
C ASP A 26 3.83 2.87 18.44
N SER A 27 2.66 2.51 19.00
CA SER A 27 2.45 1.22 19.66
C SER A 27 2.62 0.03 18.70
N TYR A 28 2.19 0.17 17.45
CA TYR A 28 2.40 -0.87 16.43
C TYR A 28 3.90 -1.11 16.18
N PHE A 29 4.70 -0.05 16.13
CA PHE A 29 6.12 -0.15 15.84
C PHE A 29 7.00 -0.48 17.05
N GLU A 30 6.49 -0.45 18.28
CA GLU A 30 7.23 -0.92 19.48
C GLU A 30 7.72 -2.37 19.32
N ALA A 31 6.93 -3.22 18.67
CA ALA A 31 7.27 -4.62 18.41
C ALA A 31 7.97 -4.86 17.05
N HIS A 32 8.30 -3.80 16.30
CA HIS A 32 8.83 -3.92 14.94
C HIS A 32 10.35 -3.74 14.92
N LEU A 33 11.08 -4.76 14.46
CA LEU A 33 12.57 -4.75 14.46
C LEU A 33 13.19 -3.66 13.57
N TYR A 34 12.52 -3.27 12.49
CA TYR A 34 13.04 -2.36 11.48
C TYR A 34 12.26 -1.03 11.45
N ALA A 35 11.98 -0.49 12.63
CA ALA A 35 11.20 0.73 12.79
C ALA A 35 12.03 2.03 12.86
N SER A 36 13.33 1.99 12.59
CA SER A 36 14.24 3.14 12.78
C SER A 36 13.79 4.40 12.04
N ALA A 37 13.28 4.26 10.81
CA ALA A 37 12.75 5.40 10.04
C ALA A 37 11.53 6.04 10.71
N TRP A 38 10.67 5.23 11.34
CA TRP A 38 9.52 5.71 12.08
C TRP A 38 9.92 6.36 13.39
N THR A 39 10.77 5.71 14.19
CA THR A 39 11.18 6.21 15.51
C THR A 39 11.99 7.49 15.45
N ALA A 40 12.77 7.70 14.38
CA ALA A 40 13.55 8.91 14.15
C ALA A 40 12.69 10.09 13.63
N ALA A 41 11.49 9.84 13.11
CA ALA A 41 10.65 10.87 12.53
C ALA A 41 9.95 11.73 13.59
N THR A 42 9.74 13.02 13.28
CA THR A 42 8.97 13.92 14.14
C THR A 42 7.48 13.58 14.12
N ALA A 43 6.72 13.98 15.15
CA ALA A 43 5.28 13.75 15.21
C ALA A 43 4.54 14.30 13.97
N THR A 44 4.93 15.47 13.48
CA THR A 44 4.35 16.07 12.27
C THR A 44 4.65 15.23 11.03
N THR A 45 5.88 14.75 10.88
CA THR A 45 6.28 13.89 9.76
C THR A 45 5.56 12.55 9.80
N LYS A 46 5.42 11.95 10.99
CA LYS A 46 4.63 10.71 11.20
C LYS A 46 3.17 10.91 10.77
N ALA A 47 2.55 12.02 11.20
CA ALA A 47 1.17 12.33 10.80
C ALA A 47 1.03 12.50 9.29
N SER A 48 1.95 13.21 8.64
CA SER A 48 1.97 13.37 7.18
C SER A 48 2.13 12.03 6.46
N ALA A 49 3.01 11.16 6.96
CA ALA A 49 3.24 9.83 6.40
C ALA A 49 1.98 8.94 6.50
N LEU A 50 1.25 8.97 7.63
CA LEU A 50 0.00 8.22 7.79
C LEU A 50 -1.09 8.72 6.85
N VAL A 51 -1.26 10.03 6.70
CA VAL A 51 -2.25 10.60 5.77
C VAL A 51 -1.90 10.24 4.33
N MET A 52 -0.64 10.35 3.93
CA MET A 52 -0.20 9.97 2.59
C MET A 52 -0.35 8.47 2.35
N ALA A 53 0.01 7.64 3.32
CA ALA A 53 -0.16 6.18 3.25
C ALA A 53 -1.63 5.79 3.08
N THR A 54 -2.55 6.44 3.82
CA THR A 54 -4.00 6.20 3.69
C THR A 54 -4.50 6.53 2.28
N ARG A 55 -4.08 7.67 1.71
CA ARG A 55 -4.44 8.03 0.32
C ARG A 55 -3.94 7.01 -0.69
N LEU A 56 -2.73 6.51 -0.52
CA LEU A 56 -2.16 5.49 -1.41
C LEU A 56 -2.90 4.15 -1.28
N VAL A 57 -3.20 3.71 -0.06
CA VAL A 57 -3.99 2.50 0.17
C VAL A 57 -5.35 2.61 -0.49
N ASP A 58 -6.07 3.71 -0.29
CA ASP A 58 -7.40 3.92 -0.84
C ASP A 58 -7.41 4.07 -2.37
N SER A 59 -6.34 4.62 -2.95
CA SER A 59 -6.22 4.81 -4.40
C SER A 59 -5.74 3.58 -5.15
N GLN A 60 -4.94 2.72 -4.51
CA GLN A 60 -4.31 1.57 -5.14
C GLN A 60 -5.07 0.25 -4.88
N TYR A 61 -6.02 0.25 -3.96
CA TYR A 61 -6.74 -0.94 -3.56
C TYR A 61 -8.23 -0.83 -3.82
N GLN A 62 -8.79 -1.81 -4.51
CA GLN A 62 -10.23 -1.99 -4.63
C GLN A 62 -10.67 -2.98 -3.56
N PHE A 63 -11.32 -2.48 -2.52
CA PHE A 63 -11.83 -3.28 -1.44
C PHE A 63 -13.17 -3.95 -1.81
N ASN A 64 -13.41 -5.13 -1.24
CA ASN A 64 -14.65 -5.86 -1.39
C ASN A 64 -15.82 -5.12 -0.70
N GLY A 65 -17.04 -5.39 -1.14
CA GLY A 65 -18.23 -4.69 -0.65
C GLY A 65 -18.32 -3.24 -1.13
N TYR A 66 -19.05 -2.40 -0.42
CA TYR A 66 -19.24 -0.98 -0.75
C TYR A 66 -19.10 -0.11 0.50
N ARG A 67 -18.89 1.19 0.34
CA ARG A 67 -18.77 2.12 1.46
C ARG A 67 -20.05 2.12 2.31
N ALA A 68 -19.89 2.16 3.63
CA ALA A 68 -21.02 2.15 4.55
C ALA A 68 -21.88 3.42 4.47
N HIS A 69 -21.25 4.57 4.15
CA HIS A 69 -21.93 5.85 4.01
C HIS A 69 -21.50 6.56 2.74
N ASP A 70 -22.43 7.20 2.05
CA ASP A 70 -22.15 7.91 0.80
C ASP A 70 -21.21 9.11 1.01
N THR A 71 -21.26 9.74 2.18
CA THR A 71 -20.52 10.95 2.53
C THR A 71 -19.19 10.69 3.22
N GLN A 72 -18.84 9.41 3.52
CA GLN A 72 -17.57 9.12 4.17
C GLN A 72 -16.36 9.51 3.30
N ALA A 73 -15.32 10.02 3.95
CA ALA A 73 -14.12 10.50 3.25
C ALA A 73 -13.24 9.35 2.73
N LEU A 74 -13.14 8.26 3.47
CA LEU A 74 -12.24 7.14 3.18
C LEU A 74 -13.00 5.91 2.64
N GLN A 75 -12.26 4.90 2.17
CA GLN A 75 -12.85 3.66 1.64
C GLN A 75 -13.46 2.76 2.71
N TRP A 76 -13.00 2.83 3.96
CA TRP A 76 -13.57 2.15 5.12
C TRP A 76 -14.28 3.15 6.03
N PRO A 77 -15.33 2.74 6.77
CA PRO A 77 -15.90 1.39 6.91
C PRO A 77 -16.69 0.92 5.67
N ARG A 78 -16.93 -0.41 5.58
CA ARG A 78 -17.60 -1.00 4.41
C ARG A 78 -18.71 -1.96 4.81
N GLU A 79 -19.74 -1.99 3.99
CA GLU A 79 -20.81 -3.00 4.07
C GLU A 79 -20.51 -4.15 3.11
N ARG A 80 -20.99 -5.35 3.49
CA ARG A 80 -20.87 -6.59 2.71
C ARG A 80 -19.46 -6.94 2.28
N CYS A 81 -18.46 -6.49 3.03
CA CYS A 81 -17.11 -6.99 2.87
C CYS A 81 -17.04 -8.38 3.54
N PRO A 82 -16.73 -9.46 2.82
CA PRO A 82 -16.59 -10.78 3.42
C PRO A 82 -15.56 -10.77 4.55
N ASP A 83 -15.90 -11.41 5.68
CA ASP A 83 -14.95 -11.59 6.77
C ASP A 83 -14.08 -12.81 6.46
N PRO A 84 -12.77 -12.64 6.23
CA PRO A 84 -11.90 -13.73 5.82
C PRO A 84 -11.66 -14.77 6.91
N ASP A 85 -11.91 -14.42 8.17
CA ASP A 85 -11.62 -15.26 9.33
C ASP A 85 -12.88 -15.96 9.88
N ARG A 86 -14.04 -15.73 9.25
CA ARG A 86 -15.29 -16.40 9.61
C ARG A 86 -15.70 -17.41 8.56
N ASN A 87 -16.06 -18.60 9.02
CA ASN A 87 -16.61 -19.65 8.17
C ASN A 87 -17.99 -19.27 7.64
N LEU A 88 -18.27 -19.66 6.40
CA LEU A 88 -19.62 -19.67 5.85
C LEU A 88 -20.53 -20.52 6.72
N VAL A 89 -21.45 -19.91 7.44
CA VAL A 89 -22.54 -20.65 8.08
C VAL A 89 -23.61 -20.89 7.03
N THR A 90 -23.66 -22.11 6.51
CA THR A 90 -24.79 -22.53 5.67
C THR A 90 -25.99 -22.75 6.58
N SER A 91 -26.97 -21.87 6.50
CA SER A 91 -28.21 -22.01 7.25
C SER A 91 -29.12 -23.13 6.72
N THR A 92 -28.92 -23.53 5.45
CA THR A 92 -29.60 -24.70 4.83
C THR A 92 -28.81 -25.25 3.66
N PRO A 93 -28.90 -26.57 3.34
CA PRO A 93 -28.24 -27.19 2.20
C PRO A 93 -28.62 -26.60 0.83
N LEU A 94 -29.74 -25.89 0.75
CA LEU A 94 -30.34 -25.39 -0.49
C LEU A 94 -30.06 -23.89 -0.76
N SER A 95 -29.57 -23.14 0.22
CA SER A 95 -29.23 -21.71 0.02
C SER A 95 -28.08 -21.31 0.93
N PRO A 96 -26.85 -21.33 0.42
CA PRO A 96 -25.71 -20.78 1.14
C PRO A 96 -25.84 -19.27 1.21
N VAL A 97 -26.32 -18.75 2.34
CA VAL A 97 -26.32 -17.31 2.60
C VAL A 97 -24.97 -16.94 3.20
N LEU A 98 -24.19 -16.12 2.50
CA LEU A 98 -23.00 -15.46 3.04
C LEU A 98 -23.46 -14.49 4.13
N THR A 99 -23.43 -14.92 5.40
CA THR A 99 -23.89 -14.10 6.53
C THR A 99 -22.75 -13.46 7.30
N ASN A 100 -21.51 -13.82 6.97
CA ASN A 100 -20.33 -13.38 7.71
C ASN A 100 -19.61 -12.26 6.97
N PHE A 101 -19.96 -11.05 7.33
CA PHE A 101 -19.30 -9.84 6.85
C PHE A 101 -18.54 -9.16 7.98
N VAL A 102 -17.52 -8.40 7.62
CA VAL A 102 -16.90 -7.45 8.53
C VAL A 102 -17.97 -6.45 8.99
N PRO A 103 -18.06 -6.13 10.30
CA PRO A 103 -19.01 -5.13 10.78
C PRO A 103 -18.87 -3.81 10.03
N SER A 104 -19.99 -3.23 9.61
CA SER A 104 -20.03 -1.99 8.81
C SER A 104 -19.64 -0.71 9.57
N ASN A 105 -19.39 -0.84 10.86
CA ASN A 105 -18.92 0.23 11.75
C ASN A 105 -17.48 -0.01 12.24
N LEU A 106 -16.70 -0.76 11.50
CA LEU A 106 -15.34 -1.14 11.90
C LEU A 106 -14.35 -0.98 10.74
N VAL A 107 -13.20 -0.40 11.04
CA VAL A 107 -12.01 -0.51 10.19
C VAL A 107 -11.20 -1.72 10.66
N PRO A 108 -10.98 -2.75 9.80
CA PRO A 108 -10.22 -3.93 10.19
C PRO A 108 -8.80 -3.57 10.64
N LYS A 109 -8.32 -4.23 11.70
CA LYS A 109 -6.94 -4.03 12.19
C LYS A 109 -5.87 -4.19 11.09
N PRO A 110 -5.95 -5.17 10.17
CA PRO A 110 -5.00 -5.28 9.07
C PRO A 110 -4.97 -4.08 8.13
N VAL A 111 -6.09 -3.36 7.96
CA VAL A 111 -6.12 -2.12 7.15
C VAL A 111 -5.33 -1.01 7.84
N ALA A 112 -5.54 -0.80 9.13
CA ALA A 112 -4.77 0.18 9.91
C ALA A 112 -3.28 -0.20 9.98
N ALA A 113 -2.96 -1.48 10.16
CA ALA A 113 -1.58 -1.97 10.17
C ALA A 113 -0.90 -1.79 8.79
N ALA A 114 -1.61 -2.04 7.70
CA ALA A 114 -1.09 -1.82 6.34
C ALA A 114 -0.76 -0.35 6.08
N VAL A 115 -1.57 0.57 6.63
CA VAL A 115 -1.28 2.02 6.56
C VAL A 115 -0.03 2.36 7.37
N CYS A 116 0.16 1.77 8.56
CA CYS A 116 1.39 1.96 9.33
C CYS A 116 2.62 1.49 8.55
N GLU A 117 2.58 0.28 7.98
CA GLU A 117 3.70 -0.25 7.17
C GLU A 117 3.98 0.62 5.93
N MET A 118 2.93 1.06 5.26
CA MET A 118 3.10 1.95 4.11
C MET A 118 3.69 3.30 4.52
N ALA A 119 3.27 3.86 5.66
CA ALA A 119 3.82 5.10 6.21
C ALA A 119 5.32 4.96 6.53
N ARG A 120 5.75 3.82 7.11
CA ARG A 120 7.17 3.53 7.34
C ARG A 120 7.97 3.50 6.03
N GLU A 121 7.43 2.87 4.99
CA GLU A 121 8.06 2.83 3.67
C GLU A 121 8.22 4.23 3.04
N LEU A 122 7.21 5.09 3.21
CA LEU A 122 7.24 6.47 2.72
C LEU A 122 8.28 7.33 3.45
N LEU A 123 8.59 7.01 4.71
CA LEU A 123 9.66 7.67 5.46
C LEU A 123 11.06 7.25 4.99
N LEU A 124 11.20 6.09 4.35
CA LEU A 124 12.46 5.60 3.79
C LEU A 124 12.75 6.19 2.41
N ALA A 125 11.73 6.30 1.57
CA ALA A 125 11.86 6.80 0.21
C ALA A 125 10.52 7.24 -0.37
N ASP A 126 10.54 8.20 -1.28
CA ASP A 126 9.37 8.53 -2.10
C ASP A 126 9.02 7.36 -3.02
N ARG A 127 7.92 6.69 -2.70
CA ARG A 127 7.40 5.55 -3.47
C ARG A 127 6.53 5.96 -4.65
N THR A 128 6.16 7.24 -4.74
CA THR A 128 5.31 7.79 -5.80
C THR A 128 6.11 8.29 -7.00
N SER A 129 7.38 8.60 -6.79
CA SER A 129 8.30 8.95 -7.88
C SER A 129 8.85 7.71 -8.55
N ALA A 130 9.05 7.80 -9.87
CA ALA A 130 9.71 6.75 -10.63
C ALA A 130 11.13 6.51 -10.08
N PRO A 131 11.54 5.25 -9.82
CA PRO A 131 12.91 4.98 -9.42
C PRO A 131 13.88 5.35 -10.54
N PRO A 132 15.13 5.73 -10.19
CA PRO A 132 16.16 5.99 -11.19
C PRO A 132 16.32 4.77 -12.11
N GLY A 133 16.15 4.97 -13.41
CA GLY A 133 16.25 3.90 -14.42
C GLY A 133 14.90 3.29 -14.85
N GLU A 134 13.79 3.70 -14.28
CA GLU A 134 12.46 3.26 -14.78
C GLU A 134 12.25 3.77 -16.22
N GLY A 135 11.90 2.86 -17.13
CA GLY A 135 11.76 3.16 -18.56
C GLY A 135 13.08 3.12 -19.35
N VAL A 136 14.21 2.88 -18.70
CA VAL A 136 15.52 2.71 -19.36
C VAL A 136 15.77 1.22 -19.58
N SER A 137 15.87 0.79 -20.82
CA SER A 137 16.13 -0.63 -21.14
C SER A 137 17.57 -1.06 -20.89
N SER A 138 18.52 -0.15 -21.05
CA SER A 138 19.93 -0.39 -20.73
C SER A 138 20.68 0.92 -20.53
N THR A 139 21.62 0.92 -19.60
CA THR A 139 22.58 2.01 -19.42
C THR A 139 23.98 1.44 -19.58
N GLN A 140 24.78 2.03 -20.45
CA GLN A 140 26.16 1.66 -20.67
C GLN A 140 27.07 2.82 -20.25
N THR A 141 27.92 2.59 -19.25
CA THR A 141 28.88 3.57 -18.79
C THR A 141 30.29 3.05 -19.10
N SER A 142 31.04 3.80 -19.92
CA SER A 142 32.43 3.49 -20.20
C SER A 142 33.30 4.54 -19.50
N GLN A 143 34.24 4.09 -18.70
CA GLN A 143 35.31 4.94 -18.13
C GLN A 143 36.65 4.51 -18.75
N ALA A 144 37.32 5.45 -19.38
CA ALA A 144 38.70 5.29 -19.86
C ALA A 144 39.59 6.17 -19.00
N THR A 145 40.51 5.56 -18.28
CA THR A 145 41.61 6.27 -17.60
C THR A 145 42.87 6.08 -18.43
N HIS A 146 43.39 7.18 -18.92
CA HIS A 146 44.73 7.22 -19.57
C HIS A 146 45.78 7.58 -18.53
N ASP A 147 46.61 6.64 -18.20
CA ASP A 147 47.81 6.86 -17.41
C ASP A 147 49.02 6.76 -18.31
N ALA A 148 50.12 7.44 -17.95
CA ALA A 148 51.36 7.53 -18.78
C ALA A 148 52.01 6.17 -19.08
N THR A 149 51.54 5.08 -18.45
CA THR A 149 52.11 3.73 -18.57
C THR A 149 51.11 2.67 -19.10
N GLY A 150 49.89 3.02 -19.40
CA GLY A 150 48.88 2.10 -19.96
C GLY A 150 47.47 2.53 -19.63
N GLY A 151 46.59 2.53 -20.62
CA GLY A 151 45.21 2.83 -20.44
C GLY A 151 44.41 1.60 -19.99
N SER A 152 43.63 1.72 -18.94
CA SER A 152 42.60 0.73 -18.60
C SER A 152 41.21 1.30 -18.93
N SER A 153 40.39 0.52 -19.64
CA SER A 153 39.00 0.85 -19.89
C SER A 153 38.10 -0.14 -19.12
N SER A 154 37.21 0.39 -18.30
CA SER A 154 36.16 -0.40 -17.69
C SER A 154 34.80 -0.06 -18.32
N MET A 155 34.06 -1.07 -18.69
CA MET A 155 32.71 -0.93 -19.25
C MET A 155 31.74 -1.59 -18.28
N THR A 156 30.81 -0.81 -17.76
CA THR A 156 29.69 -1.32 -16.94
C THR A 156 28.42 -1.21 -17.74
N SER A 157 27.79 -2.34 -18.01
CA SER A 157 26.48 -2.42 -18.66
C SER A 157 25.45 -2.90 -17.67
N ILE A 158 24.40 -2.10 -17.46
CA ILE A 158 23.26 -2.47 -16.62
C ILE A 158 22.05 -2.59 -17.55
N SER A 159 21.44 -3.76 -17.56
CA SER A 159 20.21 -4.05 -18.32
C SER A 159 19.04 -4.12 -17.35
N TYR A 160 17.98 -3.38 -17.65
CA TYR A 160 16.74 -3.39 -16.89
C TYR A 160 15.67 -4.16 -17.65
N SER A 161 14.87 -4.96 -16.94
CA SER A 161 13.69 -5.56 -17.53
C SER A 161 12.59 -4.50 -17.65
N LYS A 162 11.89 -4.48 -18.78
CA LYS A 162 10.76 -3.57 -19.03
C LYS A 162 9.60 -3.79 -18.04
N GLU A 163 9.63 -4.90 -17.31
CA GLU A 163 8.64 -5.32 -16.32
C GLU A 163 9.06 -4.99 -14.87
N ASP A 164 10.28 -4.49 -14.66
CA ASP A 164 10.81 -4.11 -13.35
C ASP A 164 10.26 -2.74 -12.89
N THR A 165 8.94 -2.62 -12.85
CA THR A 165 8.29 -1.47 -12.20
C THR A 165 8.11 -1.77 -10.73
N ARG A 166 8.69 -0.93 -9.87
CA ARG A 166 8.49 -1.06 -8.43
C ARG A 166 7.05 -0.70 -8.07
N PRO A 167 6.27 -1.61 -7.45
CA PRO A 167 4.92 -1.26 -7.03
C PRO A 167 4.96 -0.13 -5.99
N ILE A 168 4.05 0.83 -6.10
CA ILE A 168 3.89 1.93 -5.14
C ILE A 168 3.62 1.36 -3.74
N MET A 169 2.69 0.42 -3.66
CA MET A 169 2.35 -0.30 -2.43
C MET A 169 3.45 -1.27 -2.01
N SER A 170 3.85 -1.23 -0.74
CA SER A 170 4.77 -2.22 -0.19
C SER A 170 4.16 -3.63 -0.23
N ARG A 171 5.00 -4.66 -0.42
CA ARG A 171 4.52 -6.06 -0.44
C ARG A 171 3.90 -6.47 0.89
N VAL A 172 4.38 -5.92 2.01
CA VAL A 172 3.83 -6.19 3.34
C VAL A 172 2.41 -5.63 3.45
N ALA A 173 2.20 -4.37 3.06
CA ALA A 173 0.87 -3.77 3.04
C ALA A 173 -0.09 -4.54 2.10
N GLN A 174 0.39 -4.94 0.91
CA GLN A 174 -0.41 -5.76 0.00
C GLN A 174 -0.83 -7.09 0.62
N ALA A 175 0.09 -7.80 1.29
CA ALA A 175 -0.22 -9.07 1.95
C ALA A 175 -1.27 -8.92 3.05
N MET A 176 -1.22 -7.83 3.84
CA MET A 176 -2.20 -7.54 4.88
C MET A 176 -3.59 -7.24 4.31
N LEU A 177 -3.65 -6.58 3.15
CA LEU A 177 -4.89 -6.17 2.51
C LEU A 177 -5.50 -7.24 1.58
N ALA A 178 -4.72 -8.25 1.17
CA ALA A 178 -5.12 -9.25 0.17
C ALA A 178 -6.42 -9.99 0.51
N LYS A 179 -6.73 -10.14 1.79
CA LYS A 179 -7.98 -10.77 2.25
C LYS A 179 -9.22 -9.87 2.09
N TYR A 180 -9.02 -8.56 1.98
CA TYR A 180 -10.11 -7.57 1.98
C TYR A 180 -10.39 -6.96 0.61
N GLY A 181 -9.53 -7.20 -0.37
CA GLY A 181 -9.68 -6.63 -1.70
C GLY A 181 -8.55 -7.03 -2.64
N ALA A 182 -8.44 -6.32 -3.75
CA ALA A 182 -7.41 -6.53 -4.75
C ALA A 182 -6.68 -5.22 -5.08
N LEU A 183 -5.39 -5.32 -5.39
CA LEU A 183 -4.61 -4.20 -5.91
C LEU A 183 -5.18 -3.81 -7.30
N ILE A 184 -5.44 -2.53 -7.49
CA ILE A 184 -5.81 -1.98 -8.80
C ILE A 184 -4.55 -1.99 -9.66
N GLN A 185 -4.40 -3.02 -10.48
CA GLN A 185 -3.32 -3.06 -11.46
C GLN A 185 -3.67 -2.13 -12.60
N GLY A 186 -2.80 -1.17 -12.89
CA GLY A 186 -2.85 -0.43 -14.14
C GLY A 186 -2.81 -1.44 -15.29
N GLY A 187 -3.88 -1.48 -16.08
CA GLY A 187 -4.13 -2.56 -17.01
C GLY A 187 -3.00 -2.80 -18.01
N SER A 188 -2.22 -3.83 -17.78
CA SER A 188 -1.54 -4.55 -18.83
C SER A 188 -2.61 -5.47 -19.45
N GLY A 189 -3.32 -4.95 -20.46
CA GLY A 189 -4.34 -5.70 -21.17
C GLY A 189 -3.73 -6.81 -22.00
N SER A 190 -3.50 -7.98 -21.43
CA SER A 190 -3.34 -9.20 -22.21
C SER A 190 -4.72 -9.80 -22.44
N VAL A 191 -5.28 -9.54 -23.64
CA VAL A 191 -6.44 -10.28 -24.12
C VAL A 191 -5.97 -11.68 -24.50
N ARG A 192 -6.43 -12.69 -23.77
CA ARG A 192 -6.19 -14.09 -24.13
C ARG A 192 -7.02 -14.40 -25.38
N LEU A 193 -6.37 -14.41 -26.54
CA LEU A 193 -6.98 -14.88 -27.78
C LEU A 193 -7.16 -16.40 -27.68
N VAL A 194 -8.40 -16.85 -27.49
CA VAL A 194 -8.77 -18.26 -27.69
C VAL A 194 -9.11 -18.41 -29.18
N ARG A 195 -8.29 -19.15 -29.90
CA ARG A 195 -8.68 -19.65 -31.24
C ARG A 195 -9.73 -20.75 -31.07
N VAL A 196 -10.91 -20.54 -31.63
CA VAL A 196 -11.93 -21.55 -31.85
C VAL A 196 -11.58 -22.34 -33.09
#